data_d27377832659e48f1ebbfff630b083f3
#
_entry.id   d27377832659e48f1ebbfff630b083f3
#
_cell.length_a   1.000
_cell.length_b   1.000
_cell.length_c   1.000
_cell.angle_alpha   90.00
_cell.angle_beta   90.00
_cell.angle_gamma   90.00
#
_symmetry.space_group_name_H-M   'P 1'
#
loop_
_entity.id
_entity.type
_entity.pdbx_description
1 polymer ?
#
loop_
_entity_poly.entity_id
_entity_poly.type
_entity_poly.pdbx_seq_one_letter_code
_entity_poly.pdbx_strand_id
1 'polypeptide(L)'
;EITEKCRKVLTYKYALGLKTKPHVQISGLDKRLNRTEVAELISRLQKAAITVVNNTGGVLPLDAKLRGTTVLNIGKPSSGLEFYSRLKQYLPLRRIMATSDSMSAIRKELVNSQRVIVVINSNDYNKYKPMLEKLPDSLPVVYVYLMPLKTMSDMEVCWKKAAAVVLGHTDELEIQRQVADVMAGRAVADGRLSVAVSDLFKPGDGVTMSPKVSRIYKPEDYGMSSAVLKG
;
A
#
# COMPACT_ATOMS: atom_id res chain seq x y z
N GLU A 1 -3.59 -38.35 -27.68
CA GLU A 1 -3.33 -37.08 -26.95
C GLU A 1 -4.39 -36.03 -27.23
N ILE A 2 -4.66 -35.64 -28.51
CA ILE A 2 -5.67 -34.61 -28.86
C ILE A 2 -7.07 -35.04 -28.41
N THR A 3 -7.48 -36.28 -28.71
CA THR A 3 -8.77 -36.81 -28.32
C THR A 3 -9.00 -36.81 -26.82
N GLU A 4 -7.95 -37.10 -26.05
CA GLU A 4 -8.00 -37.09 -24.59
C GLU A 4 -8.17 -35.67 -24.03
N LYS A 5 -7.42 -34.71 -24.57
CA LYS A 5 -7.54 -33.28 -24.20
C LYS A 5 -8.93 -32.76 -24.55
N CYS A 6 -9.47 -33.09 -25.73
CA CYS A 6 -10.83 -32.74 -26.12
C CYS A 6 -11.87 -33.34 -25.17
N ARG A 7 -11.74 -34.61 -24.82
CA ARG A 7 -12.63 -35.27 -23.85
C ARG A 7 -12.62 -34.56 -22.52
N LYS A 8 -11.45 -34.22 -22.00
CA LYS A 8 -11.29 -33.48 -20.74
C LYS A 8 -12.00 -32.11 -20.78
N VAL A 9 -11.80 -31.33 -21.86
CA VAL A 9 -12.47 -30.03 -22.04
C VAL A 9 -13.97 -30.18 -22.11
N LEU A 10 -14.48 -31.17 -22.87
CA LEU A 10 -15.93 -31.44 -22.99
C LEU A 10 -16.54 -31.89 -21.66
N THR A 11 -15.81 -32.70 -20.87
CA THR A 11 -16.26 -33.10 -19.54
C THR A 11 -16.45 -31.89 -18.62
N TYR A 12 -15.48 -30.94 -18.60
CA TYR A 12 -15.62 -29.72 -17.83
C TYR A 12 -16.79 -28.84 -18.33
N LYS A 13 -16.93 -28.68 -19.65
CA LYS A 13 -18.07 -27.94 -20.23
C LYS A 13 -19.41 -28.55 -19.83
N TYR A 14 -19.49 -29.87 -19.82
CA TYR A 14 -20.71 -30.57 -19.41
C TYR A 14 -20.97 -30.36 -17.90
N ALA A 15 -19.95 -30.54 -17.07
CA ALA A 15 -20.07 -30.35 -15.61
C ALA A 15 -20.47 -28.91 -15.24
N LEU A 16 -20.05 -27.93 -16.03
CA LEU A 16 -20.44 -26.52 -15.88
C LEU A 16 -21.83 -26.18 -16.43
N GLY A 17 -22.59 -27.18 -16.92
CA GLY A 17 -23.92 -26.96 -17.46
C GLY A 17 -23.96 -26.27 -18.82
N LEU A 18 -22.83 -26.16 -19.53
CA LEU A 18 -22.74 -25.48 -20.83
C LEU A 18 -23.39 -26.26 -21.99
N LYS A 19 -23.97 -27.43 -21.72
CA LYS A 19 -24.77 -28.20 -22.67
C LYS A 19 -26.05 -27.45 -23.13
N THR A 20 -26.66 -26.76 -22.18
CA THR A 20 -27.82 -25.89 -22.46
C THR A 20 -27.33 -24.45 -22.43
N LYS A 21 -27.69 -23.64 -23.45
CA LYS A 21 -27.39 -22.21 -23.43
C LYS A 21 -27.99 -21.60 -22.16
N PRO A 22 -27.21 -21.22 -21.14
CA PRO A 22 -27.78 -20.63 -19.95
C PRO A 22 -28.43 -19.30 -20.32
N HIS A 23 -29.72 -19.15 -20.05
CA HIS A 23 -30.36 -17.84 -20.12
C HIS A 23 -29.84 -16.96 -19.01
N VAL A 24 -29.05 -15.97 -19.36
CA VAL A 24 -28.61 -14.93 -18.40
C VAL A 24 -29.82 -14.03 -18.14
N GLN A 25 -30.33 -14.08 -16.93
CA GLN A 25 -31.35 -13.14 -16.47
C GLN A 25 -30.71 -11.75 -16.32
N ILE A 26 -31.01 -10.84 -17.26
CA ILE A 26 -30.46 -9.48 -17.26
C ILE A 26 -31.07 -8.64 -16.12
N SER A 27 -32.39 -8.86 -15.88
CA SER A 27 -33.06 -8.17 -14.76
C SER A 27 -32.37 -8.49 -13.42
N GLY A 28 -31.96 -7.45 -12.69
CA GLY A 28 -31.28 -7.58 -11.41
C GLY A 28 -29.85 -8.14 -11.50
N LEU A 29 -29.25 -8.22 -12.70
CA LEU A 29 -27.89 -8.73 -12.89
C LEU A 29 -26.88 -7.87 -12.12
N ASP A 30 -27.02 -6.54 -12.16
CA ASP A 30 -26.19 -5.62 -11.45
C ASP A 30 -26.13 -5.92 -9.93
N LYS A 31 -27.30 -6.09 -9.29
CA LYS A 31 -27.39 -6.44 -7.86
C LYS A 31 -26.80 -7.82 -7.54
N ARG A 32 -26.84 -8.76 -8.51
CA ARG A 32 -26.26 -10.11 -8.31
C ARG A 32 -24.74 -10.13 -8.47
N LEU A 33 -24.19 -9.25 -9.28
CA LEU A 33 -22.76 -9.11 -9.48
C LEU A 33 -22.12 -8.22 -8.38
N ASN A 34 -22.78 -7.12 -8.02
CA ASN A 34 -22.30 -6.13 -7.06
C ASN A 34 -22.90 -6.36 -5.66
N ARG A 35 -22.73 -7.57 -5.12
CA ARG A 35 -23.16 -7.88 -3.76
C ARG A 35 -22.23 -7.25 -2.73
N THR A 36 -22.80 -6.76 -1.63
CA THR A 36 -22.06 -6.14 -0.51
C THR A 36 -21.00 -7.08 0.05
N GLU A 37 -21.32 -8.38 0.18
CA GLU A 37 -20.41 -9.40 0.70
C GLU A 37 -19.18 -9.58 -0.20
N VAL A 38 -19.35 -9.39 -1.53
CA VAL A 38 -18.23 -9.46 -2.48
C VAL A 38 -17.32 -8.24 -2.31
N ALA A 39 -17.89 -7.05 -2.15
CA ALA A 39 -17.12 -5.82 -1.91
C ALA A 39 -16.34 -5.90 -0.59
N GLU A 40 -16.97 -6.40 0.48
CA GLU A 40 -16.33 -6.63 1.77
C GLU A 40 -15.21 -7.65 1.68
N LEU A 41 -15.42 -8.76 0.95
CA LEU A 41 -14.38 -9.77 0.73
C LEU A 41 -13.18 -9.18 -0.02
N ILE A 42 -13.42 -8.42 -1.09
CA ILE A 42 -12.37 -7.74 -1.86
C ILE A 42 -11.58 -6.80 -0.95
N SER A 43 -12.27 -5.97 -0.17
CA SER A 43 -11.61 -5.05 0.78
C SER A 43 -10.74 -5.80 1.80
N ARG A 44 -11.23 -6.92 2.34
CA ARG A 44 -10.46 -7.76 3.27
C ARG A 44 -9.22 -8.36 2.62
N LEU A 45 -9.35 -8.89 1.39
CA LEU A 45 -8.22 -9.47 0.64
C LEU A 45 -7.18 -8.40 0.30
N GLN A 46 -7.60 -7.23 -0.14
CA GLN A 46 -6.71 -6.11 -0.45
C GLN A 46 -5.94 -5.66 0.79
N LYS A 47 -6.61 -5.53 1.95
CA LYS A 47 -5.97 -5.18 3.22
C LYS A 47 -4.96 -6.24 3.67
N ALA A 48 -5.30 -7.51 3.55
CA ALA A 48 -4.42 -8.62 3.88
C ALA A 48 -3.21 -8.72 2.93
N ALA A 49 -3.33 -8.21 1.70
CA ALA A 49 -2.24 -8.19 0.74
C ALA A 49 -1.19 -7.11 1.02
N ILE A 50 -1.48 -6.11 1.86
CA ILE A 50 -0.52 -5.05 2.17
C ILE A 50 0.73 -5.67 2.78
N THR A 51 1.88 -5.43 2.15
CA THR A 51 3.14 -6.07 2.51
C THR A 51 4.19 -5.01 2.88
N VAL A 52 4.77 -5.14 4.05
CA VAL A 52 5.99 -4.40 4.42
C VAL A 52 7.16 -5.32 4.09
N VAL A 53 7.82 -5.13 2.95
CA VAL A 53 8.90 -6.04 2.51
C VAL A 53 10.19 -5.78 3.24
N ASN A 54 10.43 -4.55 3.66
CA ASN A 54 11.64 -4.14 4.38
C ASN A 54 11.29 -3.11 5.46
N ASN A 55 11.92 -3.24 6.62
CA ASN A 55 11.91 -2.26 7.72
C ASN A 55 13.23 -2.34 8.49
N THR A 56 14.35 -2.34 7.79
CA THR A 56 15.70 -2.58 8.33
C THR A 56 16.08 -1.53 9.38
N GLY A 57 15.69 -0.28 9.15
CA GLY A 57 15.97 0.81 10.11
C GLY A 57 15.00 0.86 11.29
N GLY A 58 14.02 -0.06 11.39
CA GLY A 58 12.98 0.01 12.43
C GLY A 58 12.18 1.33 12.40
N VAL A 59 12.11 1.98 11.23
CA VAL A 59 11.50 3.29 11.05
C VAL A 59 9.97 3.22 11.11
N LEU A 60 9.41 2.05 10.85
CA LEU A 60 8.00 1.76 11.01
C LEU A 60 7.74 1.00 12.33
N PRO A 61 6.63 1.31 13.03
CA PRO A 61 5.68 2.39 12.75
C PRO A 61 6.30 3.77 12.96
N LEU A 62 5.84 4.73 12.15
CA LEU A 62 6.35 6.10 12.15
C LEU A 62 6.18 6.75 13.53
N ASP A 63 7.26 7.35 14.05
CA ASP A 63 7.17 8.13 15.28
C ASP A 63 6.50 9.48 15.01
N ALA A 64 5.37 9.72 15.68
CA ALA A 64 4.61 10.97 15.58
C ALA A 64 5.35 12.18 16.19
N LYS A 65 6.33 11.94 17.07
CA LYS A 65 7.16 12.99 17.67
C LYS A 65 8.20 13.51 16.69
N LEU A 66 8.61 12.72 15.70
CA LEU A 66 9.59 13.13 14.72
C LEU A 66 8.98 14.15 13.75
N ARG A 67 9.41 15.38 13.86
CA ARG A 67 9.03 16.47 12.95
C ARG A 67 9.92 16.45 11.69
N GLY A 68 9.52 17.19 10.65
CA GLY A 68 10.33 17.28 9.43
C GLY A 68 10.19 16.08 8.49
N THR A 69 9.04 15.38 8.52
CA THR A 69 8.71 14.35 7.56
C THR A 69 8.13 14.96 6.29
N THR A 70 8.75 14.67 5.16
CA THR A 70 8.28 15.11 3.83
C THR A 70 7.76 13.93 3.03
N VAL A 71 6.57 14.07 2.46
CA VAL A 71 5.98 13.11 1.53
C VAL A 71 6.21 13.61 0.11
N LEU A 72 7.01 12.90 -0.66
CA LEU A 72 7.18 13.12 -2.09
C LEU A 72 6.22 12.21 -2.85
N ASN A 73 5.29 12.79 -3.58
CA ASN A 73 4.35 12.04 -4.41
C ASN A 73 4.81 12.04 -5.87
N ILE A 74 5.03 10.84 -6.41
CA ILE A 74 5.41 10.61 -7.82
C ILE A 74 4.21 10.01 -8.54
N GLY A 75 3.51 10.83 -9.33
CA GLY A 75 2.32 10.44 -10.06
C GLY A 75 1.36 11.61 -10.28
N LYS A 76 0.10 11.29 -10.56
CA LYS A 76 -0.93 12.31 -10.76
C LYS A 76 -1.18 13.09 -9.46
N PRO A 77 -1.55 14.38 -9.52
CA PRO A 77 -1.79 15.19 -8.31
C PRO A 77 -2.84 14.63 -7.35
N SER A 78 -3.85 13.94 -7.88
CA SER A 78 -4.91 13.29 -7.08
C SER A 78 -4.46 11.96 -6.48
N SER A 79 -3.47 11.29 -7.09
CA SER A 79 -2.98 10.00 -6.62
C SER A 79 -2.16 10.16 -5.34
N GLY A 80 -2.34 9.25 -4.37
CA GLY A 80 -1.67 9.33 -3.07
C GLY A 80 -2.17 10.47 -2.17
N LEU A 81 -3.18 11.23 -2.57
CA LEU A 81 -3.75 12.30 -1.75
C LEU A 81 -4.45 11.75 -0.51
N GLU A 82 -5.15 10.65 -0.65
CA GLU A 82 -5.86 10.00 0.46
C GLU A 82 -4.86 9.40 1.47
N PHE A 83 -3.79 8.78 0.98
CA PHE A 83 -2.68 8.33 1.83
C PHE A 83 -2.11 9.49 2.66
N TYR A 84 -1.79 10.60 2.00
CA TYR A 84 -1.26 11.79 2.67
C TYR A 84 -2.24 12.37 3.69
N SER A 85 -3.51 12.53 3.31
CA SER A 85 -4.56 13.10 4.16
C SER A 85 -4.80 12.23 5.40
N ARG A 86 -4.80 10.91 5.22
CA ARG A 86 -4.94 9.96 6.32
C ARG A 86 -3.73 9.99 7.25
N LEU A 87 -2.52 9.93 6.71
CA LEU A 87 -1.30 9.92 7.50
C LEU A 87 -1.10 11.23 8.26
N LYS A 88 -1.51 12.36 7.67
CA LYS A 88 -1.45 13.70 8.29
C LYS A 88 -2.30 13.82 9.56
N GLN A 89 -3.31 12.98 9.74
CA GLN A 89 -4.10 12.94 10.98
C GLN A 89 -3.28 12.41 12.17
N TYR A 90 -2.21 11.67 11.92
CA TYR A 90 -1.42 11.02 12.96
C TYR A 90 -0.09 11.73 13.24
N LEU A 91 0.48 12.41 12.26
CA LEU A 91 1.78 13.07 12.39
C LEU A 91 1.89 14.31 11.48
N PRO A 92 2.72 15.30 11.88
CA PRO A 92 2.95 16.49 11.05
C PRO A 92 3.73 16.10 9.78
N LEU A 93 3.15 16.42 8.62
CA LEU A 93 3.70 16.09 7.30
C LEU A 93 3.69 17.32 6.40
N ARG A 94 4.71 17.41 5.53
CA ARG A 94 4.73 18.27 4.36
C ARG A 94 4.62 17.42 3.09
N ARG A 95 3.86 17.88 2.09
CA ARG A 95 3.71 17.21 0.81
C ARG A 95 4.39 17.98 -0.29
N ILE A 96 5.11 17.26 -1.14
CA ILE A 96 5.71 17.76 -2.37
C ILE A 96 5.22 16.89 -3.51
N MET A 97 4.83 17.52 -4.63
CA MET A 97 4.54 16.82 -5.87
C MET A 97 5.80 16.78 -6.72
N ALA A 98 6.12 15.61 -7.24
CA ALA A 98 7.23 15.46 -8.17
C ALA A 98 6.87 16.09 -9.54
N THR A 99 7.68 17.07 -9.96
CA THR A 99 7.60 17.68 -11.27
C THR A 99 8.97 17.64 -11.94
N SER A 100 9.01 17.37 -13.25
CA SER A 100 10.28 17.25 -13.99
C SER A 100 11.09 18.53 -13.98
N ASP A 101 10.42 19.68 -13.94
CA ASP A 101 11.05 20.99 -14.12
C ASP A 101 11.74 21.52 -12.87
N SER A 102 11.53 20.88 -11.72
CA SER A 102 12.06 21.33 -10.42
C SER A 102 12.80 20.26 -9.64
N MET A 103 13.39 19.26 -10.30
CA MET A 103 14.07 18.14 -9.62
C MET A 103 15.20 18.58 -8.67
N SER A 104 15.96 19.62 -9.04
CA SER A 104 17.02 20.14 -8.18
C SER A 104 16.48 20.80 -6.91
N ALA A 105 15.39 21.55 -7.04
CA ALA A 105 14.70 22.18 -5.90
C ALA A 105 14.07 21.13 -5.01
N ILE A 106 13.39 20.15 -5.59
CA ILE A 106 12.81 19.02 -4.85
C ILE A 106 13.89 18.29 -4.06
N ARG A 107 15.02 17.94 -4.70
CA ARG A 107 16.14 17.27 -4.03
C ARG A 107 16.65 18.09 -2.84
N LYS A 108 16.84 19.40 -3.01
CA LYS A 108 17.29 20.29 -1.92
C LYS A 108 16.31 20.28 -0.74
N GLU A 109 15.02 20.28 -1.01
CA GLU A 109 14.00 20.17 0.03
C GLU A 109 14.00 18.81 0.74
N LEU A 110 14.17 17.71 -0.01
CA LEU A 110 14.22 16.37 0.57
C LEU A 110 15.44 16.19 1.48
N VAL A 111 16.61 16.68 1.07
CA VAL A 111 17.85 16.60 1.87
C VAL A 111 17.70 17.35 3.20
N ASN A 112 16.91 18.41 3.24
CA ASN A 112 16.64 19.18 4.48
C ASN A 112 15.55 18.53 5.36
N SER A 113 14.96 17.41 4.95
CA SER A 113 13.97 16.68 5.74
C SER A 113 14.67 15.75 6.73
N GLN A 114 14.01 15.45 7.85
CA GLN A 114 14.47 14.43 8.81
C GLN A 114 14.11 13.02 8.37
N ARG A 115 13.07 12.89 7.54
CA ARG A 115 12.59 11.63 6.95
C ARG A 115 11.84 11.94 5.68
N VAL A 116 11.98 11.08 4.69
CA VAL A 116 11.26 11.18 3.42
C VAL A 116 10.38 9.95 3.22
N ILE A 117 9.15 10.17 2.78
CA ILE A 117 8.23 9.11 2.32
C ILE A 117 8.00 9.36 0.84
N VAL A 118 8.44 8.42 0.01
CA VAL A 118 8.24 8.48 -1.45
C VAL A 118 7.04 7.62 -1.82
N VAL A 119 5.96 8.26 -2.25
CA VAL A 119 4.74 7.57 -2.70
C VAL A 119 4.76 7.47 -4.22
N ILE A 120 4.73 6.24 -4.73
CA ILE A 120 4.82 5.92 -6.15
C ILE A 120 3.52 5.25 -6.60
N ASN A 121 2.83 5.89 -7.53
CA ASN A 121 1.59 5.42 -8.11
C ASN A 121 1.48 5.68 -9.63
N SER A 122 2.63 5.88 -10.28
CA SER A 122 2.75 6.07 -11.73
C SER A 122 4.07 5.48 -12.24
N ASN A 123 4.06 5.01 -13.48
CA ASN A 123 5.28 4.56 -14.18
C ASN A 123 6.27 5.70 -14.46
N ASP A 124 5.88 6.95 -14.20
CA ASP A 124 6.77 8.11 -14.37
C ASP A 124 7.94 8.16 -13.37
N TYR A 125 7.94 7.29 -12.36
CA TYR A 125 8.99 7.26 -11.32
C TYR A 125 10.40 7.10 -11.90
N ASN A 126 10.56 6.46 -13.05
CA ASN A 126 11.85 6.29 -13.73
C ASN A 126 12.55 7.64 -14.00
N LYS A 127 11.79 8.70 -14.24
CA LYS A 127 12.32 10.06 -14.42
C LYS A 127 13.00 10.60 -13.16
N TYR A 128 12.52 10.18 -11.99
CA TYR A 128 12.98 10.66 -10.68
C TYR A 128 14.03 9.76 -10.03
N LYS A 129 14.21 8.54 -10.55
CA LYS A 129 15.17 7.57 -10.04
C LYS A 129 16.58 8.14 -9.84
N PRO A 130 17.21 8.85 -10.82
CA PRO A 130 18.55 9.41 -10.63
C PRO A 130 18.64 10.45 -9.50
N MET A 131 17.53 11.14 -9.19
CA MET A 131 17.45 12.07 -8.07
C MET A 131 17.37 11.31 -6.74
N LEU A 132 16.53 10.27 -6.68
CA LEU A 132 16.33 9.45 -5.48
C LEU A 132 17.60 8.68 -5.10
N GLU A 133 18.34 8.15 -6.07
CA GLU A 133 19.62 7.46 -5.87
C GLU A 133 20.70 8.35 -5.23
N LYS A 134 20.61 9.66 -5.48
CA LYS A 134 21.55 10.66 -4.95
C LYS A 134 21.16 11.24 -3.60
N LEU A 135 20.09 10.73 -2.97
CA LEU A 135 19.77 11.12 -1.59
C LEU A 135 20.83 10.58 -0.63
N PRO A 136 21.18 11.32 0.45
CA PRO A 136 22.15 10.87 1.42
C PRO A 136 21.75 9.56 2.10
N ASP A 137 22.68 8.66 2.33
CA ASP A 137 22.44 7.38 3.00
C ASP A 137 22.00 7.58 4.47
N SER A 138 22.35 8.72 5.08
CA SER A 138 21.91 9.11 6.43
C SER A 138 20.44 9.55 6.49
N LEU A 139 19.81 9.84 5.36
CA LEU A 139 18.42 10.27 5.30
C LEU A 139 17.49 9.04 5.24
N PRO A 140 16.65 8.80 6.26
CA PRO A 140 15.71 7.69 6.23
C PRO A 140 14.67 7.89 5.13
N VAL A 141 14.66 7.03 4.12
CA VAL A 141 13.70 7.05 3.02
C VAL A 141 12.80 5.83 3.12
N VAL A 142 11.49 6.07 3.15
CA VAL A 142 10.46 5.04 3.11
C VAL A 142 9.78 5.08 1.76
N TYR A 143 9.78 3.96 1.04
CA TYR A 143 9.06 3.86 -0.24
C TYR A 143 7.70 3.22 -0.02
N VAL A 144 6.66 3.86 -0.56
CA VAL A 144 5.28 3.38 -0.57
C VAL A 144 4.87 3.16 -2.01
N TYR A 145 4.56 1.91 -2.36
CA TYR A 145 4.25 1.50 -3.71
C TYR A 145 2.76 1.19 -3.85
N LEU A 146 2.04 2.04 -4.55
CA LEU A 146 0.61 1.91 -4.81
C LEU A 146 0.36 1.47 -6.26
N MET A 147 1.05 0.40 -6.68
CA MET A 147 1.04 -0.13 -8.05
C MET A 147 1.19 -1.64 -8.06
N PRO A 148 0.81 -2.32 -9.16
CA PRO A 148 1.07 -3.74 -9.34
C PRO A 148 2.55 -4.10 -9.29
N LEU A 149 2.89 -5.26 -8.72
CA LEU A 149 4.26 -5.73 -8.46
C LEU A 149 5.19 -5.79 -9.68
N LYS A 150 4.66 -6.06 -10.86
CA LYS A 150 5.46 -6.27 -12.08
C LYS A 150 6.34 -5.09 -12.49
N THR A 151 6.12 -3.91 -11.92
CA THR A 151 6.87 -2.68 -12.24
C THR A 151 7.92 -2.34 -11.18
N MET A 152 8.10 -3.18 -10.17
CA MET A 152 8.94 -2.86 -9.02
C MET A 152 10.43 -3.08 -9.23
N SER A 153 10.86 -4.07 -10.03
CA SER A 153 12.27 -4.40 -10.25
C SER A 153 13.13 -3.20 -10.65
N ASP A 154 12.54 -2.23 -11.34
CA ASP A 154 13.26 -1.06 -11.82
C ASP A 154 13.69 -0.10 -10.69
N MET A 155 13.14 -0.26 -9.48
CA MET A 155 13.46 0.55 -8.30
C MET A 155 14.49 -0.08 -7.36
N GLU A 156 15.04 -1.22 -7.69
CA GLU A 156 15.91 -2.00 -6.80
C GLU A 156 17.07 -1.18 -6.21
N VAL A 157 17.70 -0.33 -7.02
CA VAL A 157 18.82 0.51 -6.55
C VAL A 157 18.40 1.47 -5.43
N CYS A 158 17.20 2.05 -5.55
CA CYS A 158 16.64 2.91 -4.50
C CYS A 158 16.31 2.10 -3.24
N TRP A 159 15.84 0.85 -3.40
CA TRP A 159 15.44 0.01 -2.26
C TRP A 159 16.60 -0.53 -1.44
N LYS A 160 17.77 -0.69 -2.03
CA LYS A 160 19.00 -1.08 -1.30
C LYS A 160 19.31 -0.15 -0.12
N LYS A 161 18.95 1.14 -0.26
CA LYS A 161 19.16 2.18 0.75
C LYS A 161 17.88 2.54 1.52
N ALA A 162 16.77 1.88 1.22
CA ALA A 162 15.49 2.20 1.83
C ALA A 162 15.47 1.81 3.32
N ALA A 163 15.02 2.71 4.17
CA ALA A 163 14.75 2.42 5.58
C ALA A 163 13.54 1.48 5.74
N ALA A 164 12.54 1.62 4.85
CA ALA A 164 11.43 0.69 4.73
C ALA A 164 10.82 0.73 3.32
N VAL A 165 10.17 -0.38 2.94
CA VAL A 165 9.41 -0.50 1.68
C VAL A 165 8.04 -1.11 1.98
N VAL A 166 6.99 -0.43 1.59
CA VAL A 166 5.58 -0.81 1.82
C VAL A 166 4.85 -0.90 0.49
N LEU A 167 4.15 -2.01 0.29
CA LEU A 167 3.41 -2.31 -0.93
C LEU A 167 1.91 -2.32 -0.65
N GLY A 168 1.17 -1.46 -1.33
CA GLY A 168 -0.29 -1.44 -1.33
C GLY A 168 -0.88 -2.20 -2.52
N HIS A 169 -0.09 -2.50 -3.56
CA HIS A 169 -0.47 -3.23 -4.78
C HIS A 169 -1.48 -2.53 -5.68
N THR A 170 -2.21 -1.54 -5.20
CA THR A 170 -3.20 -0.75 -5.93
C THR A 170 -3.29 0.67 -5.38
N ASP A 171 -3.81 1.59 -6.19
CA ASP A 171 -4.01 3.01 -5.84
C ASP A 171 -5.44 3.30 -5.34
N GLU A 172 -6.19 2.28 -4.94
CA GLU A 172 -7.54 2.45 -4.43
C GLU A 172 -7.55 3.22 -3.11
N LEU A 173 -8.54 4.09 -2.90
CA LEU A 173 -8.61 5.01 -1.77
C LEU A 173 -8.56 4.28 -0.42
N GLU A 174 -9.25 3.15 -0.32
CA GLU A 174 -9.26 2.35 0.91
C GLU A 174 -7.89 1.77 1.22
N ILE A 175 -7.14 1.35 0.21
CA ILE A 175 -5.78 0.83 0.38
C ILE A 175 -4.82 1.95 0.75
N GLN A 176 -4.96 3.13 0.16
CA GLN A 176 -4.18 4.30 0.57
C GLN A 176 -4.36 4.61 2.06
N ARG A 177 -5.60 4.57 2.58
CA ARG A 177 -5.90 4.74 4.02
C ARG A 177 -5.26 3.65 4.85
N GLN A 178 -5.44 2.40 4.44
CA GLN A 178 -4.92 1.26 5.18
C GLN A 178 -3.39 1.25 5.25
N VAL A 179 -2.71 1.58 4.15
CA VAL A 179 -1.23 1.72 4.13
C VAL A 179 -0.79 2.83 5.10
N ALA A 180 -1.49 3.96 5.12
CA ALA A 180 -1.22 5.04 6.07
C ALA A 180 -1.41 4.58 7.52
N ASP A 181 -2.47 3.81 7.80
CA ASP A 181 -2.76 3.26 9.12
C ASP A 181 -1.68 2.24 9.56
N VAL A 182 -1.24 1.36 8.66
CA VAL A 182 -0.10 0.44 8.91
C VAL A 182 1.15 1.23 9.25
N MET A 183 1.50 2.24 8.46
CA MET A 183 2.70 3.06 8.68
C MET A 183 2.63 3.85 10.00
N ALA A 184 1.44 4.27 10.43
CA ALA A 184 1.21 4.93 11.71
C ALA A 184 1.10 3.94 12.90
N GLY A 185 1.21 2.63 12.65
CA GLY A 185 1.05 1.61 13.70
C GLY A 185 -0.38 1.48 14.21
N ARG A 186 -1.37 1.74 13.36
CA ARG A 186 -2.80 1.65 13.67
C ARG A 186 -3.47 0.40 13.10
N ALA A 187 -2.82 -0.25 12.12
CA ALA A 187 -3.33 -1.44 11.47
C ALA A 187 -2.26 -2.52 11.37
N VAL A 188 -2.70 -3.76 11.19
CA VAL A 188 -1.84 -4.92 10.93
C VAL A 188 -1.40 -4.91 9.46
N ALA A 189 -0.16 -5.32 9.19
CA ALA A 189 0.26 -5.81 7.89
C ALA A 189 1.05 -7.10 8.10
N ASP A 190 0.58 -8.18 7.54
CA ASP A 190 1.18 -9.52 7.60
C ASP A 190 1.32 -10.15 6.21
N GLY A 191 1.08 -9.38 5.17
CA GLY A 191 1.26 -9.78 3.78
C GLY A 191 2.67 -10.29 3.50
N ARG A 192 2.75 -11.26 2.59
CA ARG A 192 3.99 -11.86 2.10
C ARG A 192 4.01 -11.79 0.58
N LEU A 193 5.19 -11.59 0.00
CA LEU A 193 5.35 -11.64 -1.44
C LEU A 193 4.98 -13.03 -1.97
N SER A 194 4.11 -13.08 -2.98
CA SER A 194 3.75 -14.31 -3.67
C SER A 194 4.72 -14.65 -4.81
N VAL A 195 5.44 -13.65 -5.31
CA VAL A 195 6.41 -13.77 -6.41
C VAL A 195 7.69 -12.99 -6.09
N ALA A 196 8.78 -13.36 -6.72
CA ALA A 196 10.00 -12.54 -6.67
C ALA A 196 9.76 -11.21 -7.40
N VAL A 197 10.17 -10.11 -6.77
CA VAL A 197 10.03 -8.76 -7.35
C VAL A 197 11.37 -8.26 -7.87
N SER A 198 12.46 -8.75 -7.27
CA SER A 198 13.82 -8.45 -7.65
C SER A 198 14.75 -9.47 -6.97
N ASP A 199 16.06 -9.34 -7.17
CA ASP A 199 17.04 -10.13 -6.43
C ASP A 199 17.03 -9.84 -4.92
N LEU A 200 16.54 -8.67 -4.51
CA LEU A 200 16.44 -8.27 -3.11
C LEU A 200 15.23 -8.87 -2.39
N PHE A 201 14.12 -9.04 -3.10
CA PHE A 201 12.83 -9.42 -2.50
C PHE A 201 12.27 -10.67 -3.17
N LYS A 202 12.19 -11.74 -2.40
CA LYS A 202 11.83 -13.10 -2.86
C LYS A 202 10.43 -13.50 -2.38
N PRO A 203 9.84 -14.55 -2.95
CA PRO A 203 8.58 -15.11 -2.44
C PRO A 203 8.70 -15.45 -0.96
N GLY A 204 7.69 -15.07 -0.17
CA GLY A 204 7.67 -15.24 1.28
C GLY A 204 8.22 -14.06 2.08
N ASP A 205 8.95 -13.13 1.44
CA ASP A 205 9.44 -11.94 2.13
C ASP A 205 8.29 -11.04 2.60
N GLY A 206 8.49 -10.47 3.77
CA GLY A 206 7.56 -9.55 4.41
C GLY A 206 7.83 -9.46 5.91
N VAL A 207 7.59 -8.30 6.47
CA VAL A 207 7.72 -8.02 7.90
C VAL A 207 6.33 -7.88 8.50
N THR A 208 6.03 -8.64 9.53
CA THR A 208 4.75 -8.48 10.23
C THR A 208 4.76 -7.19 11.03
N MET A 209 3.80 -6.32 10.76
CA MET A 209 3.53 -5.11 11.52
C MET A 209 2.31 -5.35 12.38
N SER A 210 2.47 -5.20 13.69
CA SER A 210 1.34 -5.20 14.62
C SER A 210 1.02 -3.77 15.06
N PRO A 211 -0.25 -3.44 15.30
CA PRO A 211 -0.59 -2.15 15.86
C PRO A 211 0.19 -1.94 17.15
N LYS A 212 0.80 -0.77 17.30
CA LYS A 212 1.19 -0.35 18.64
C LYS A 212 -0.12 -0.15 19.38
N VAL A 213 -0.42 -1.06 20.28
CA VAL A 213 -1.52 -0.88 21.24
C VAL A 213 -1.18 0.39 22.01
N SER A 214 -1.62 1.55 21.51
CA SER A 214 -1.70 2.72 22.37
C SER A 214 -2.54 2.27 23.55
N ARG A 215 -2.11 2.52 24.78
CA ARG A 215 -2.90 2.30 26.00
C ARG A 215 -4.34 2.46 25.63
N ILE A 216 -5.16 1.46 25.94
CA ILE A 216 -6.61 1.61 25.86
C ILE A 216 -6.88 2.70 26.90
N TYR A 217 -6.99 3.95 26.41
CA TYR A 217 -7.34 5.06 27.26
C TYR A 217 -8.76 4.79 27.72
N LYS A 218 -8.89 4.60 29.01
CA LYS A 218 -10.22 4.50 29.61
C LYS A 218 -10.81 5.92 29.67
N PRO A 219 -12.13 6.07 29.52
CA PRO A 219 -12.76 7.37 29.70
C PRO A 219 -12.31 8.10 30.97
N GLU A 220 -12.02 7.33 32.02
CA GLU A 220 -11.54 7.82 33.31
C GLU A 220 -10.17 8.52 33.22
N ASP A 221 -9.32 8.13 32.27
CA ASP A 221 -8.01 8.76 32.04
C ASP A 221 -8.15 10.22 31.55
N TYR A 222 -9.34 10.58 31.08
CA TYR A 222 -9.72 11.93 30.63
C TYR A 222 -10.79 12.60 31.50
N GLY A 223 -11.02 12.10 32.70
CA GLY A 223 -12.04 12.62 33.61
C GLY A 223 -13.49 12.35 33.18
N MET A 224 -13.69 11.41 32.25
CA MET A 224 -15.01 10.93 31.84
C MET A 224 -15.37 9.64 32.56
N SER A 225 -16.66 9.40 32.83
CA SER A 225 -17.13 8.17 33.47
C SER A 225 -17.65 7.18 32.44
N SER A 226 -17.07 5.97 32.42
CA SER A 226 -17.55 4.86 31.59
C SER A 226 -19.01 4.48 31.90
N ALA A 227 -19.46 4.68 33.14
CA ALA A 227 -20.84 4.41 33.53
C ALA A 227 -21.83 5.39 32.88
N VAL A 228 -21.44 6.66 32.71
CA VAL A 228 -22.27 7.69 32.07
C VAL A 228 -22.34 7.50 30.56
N LEU A 229 -21.27 6.95 29.95
CA LEU A 229 -21.20 6.71 28.50
C LEU A 229 -21.97 5.45 28.06
N LYS A 230 -22.38 4.60 28.97
CA LYS A 230 -23.14 3.36 28.70
C LYS A 230 -24.65 3.50 28.93
N GLY A 231 -25.12 4.67 29.35
CA GLY A 231 -26.53 4.97 29.65
C GLY A 231 -27.41 5.21 28.45
#